data_7b4c9444a61eb6a791c934453de40eba
#
_entry.id   7b4c9444a61eb6a791c934453de40eba
#
_cell.length_a   1.000
_cell.length_b   1.000
_cell.length_c   1.000
_cell.angle_alpha   90.00
_cell.angle_beta   90.00
_cell.angle_gamma   90.00
#
_symmetry.space_group_name_H-M   'P 1'
#
loop_
_entity.id
_entity.type
_entity.pdbx_description
1 polymer ?
#
loop_
_entity_poly.entity_id
_entity_poly.type
_entity_poly.pdbx_seq_one_letter_code
_entity_poly.pdbx_strand_id
1 'polypeptide(L)'
;RIRKINRSLNSLLPDVEISRNVSWKPKIFTFSNMFSYGEDNKINFQNMNGTVGIFAPNHAGKSAILDALAYCLFDKCSRTKSASEVMNTTKSDFICTFNFEIDGIDYFIERKAKKSHTGHVRVDVDFWMIDEAGEKVSLNGEQRVYTNRNIRGYLGYYEDFVLTALSLQ
;
A
#
# COMPACT_ATOMS: atom_id res chain seq x y z
N ARG A 1 -34.10 22.35 -3.25
CA ARG A 1 -34.29 20.97 -2.72
C ARG A 1 -32.98 20.15 -2.77
N ILE A 2 -32.24 20.15 -3.87
CA ILE A 2 -30.94 19.44 -4.07
C ILE A 2 -29.87 19.91 -3.08
N ARG A 3 -29.75 21.23 -2.79
CA ARG A 3 -28.78 21.77 -1.83
C ARG A 3 -29.00 21.32 -0.38
N LYS A 4 -30.26 21.03 0.01
CA LYS A 4 -30.58 20.50 1.36
C LYS A 4 -30.20 19.04 1.48
N ILE A 5 -30.43 18.24 0.43
CA ILE A 5 -30.05 16.82 0.37
C ILE A 5 -28.52 16.67 0.41
N ASN A 6 -27.79 17.52 -0.31
CA ASN A 6 -26.32 17.50 -0.32
C ASN A 6 -25.74 17.89 1.05
N ARG A 7 -26.35 18.83 1.79
CA ARG A 7 -25.93 19.16 3.17
C ARG A 7 -26.20 18.03 4.15
N SER A 8 -27.33 17.36 4.07
CA SER A 8 -27.64 16.23 4.96
C SER A 8 -26.83 14.98 4.64
N LEU A 9 -26.44 14.75 3.37
CA LEU A 9 -25.52 13.69 3.00
C LEU A 9 -24.08 13.97 3.46
N ASN A 10 -23.63 15.22 3.34
CA ASN A 10 -22.29 15.60 3.82
C ASN A 10 -22.17 15.55 5.35
N SER A 11 -23.26 15.76 6.11
CA SER A 11 -23.24 15.62 7.58
C SER A 11 -23.28 14.16 8.06
N LEU A 12 -23.57 13.21 7.17
CA LEU A 12 -23.52 11.76 7.45
C LEU A 12 -22.18 11.12 7.04
N LEU A 13 -21.35 11.84 6.29
CA LEU A 13 -19.97 11.42 6.05
C LEU A 13 -19.18 11.76 7.32
N PRO A 14 -18.50 10.79 7.95
CA PRO A 14 -17.59 11.13 9.03
C PRO A 14 -16.56 12.11 8.49
N ASP A 15 -16.31 13.19 9.24
CA ASP A 15 -15.26 14.17 9.00
C ASP A 15 -13.88 13.49 9.10
N VAL A 16 -13.58 12.64 8.15
CA VAL A 16 -12.20 12.36 7.79
C VAL A 16 -11.86 13.44 6.78
N GLU A 17 -11.32 14.55 7.24
CA GLU A 17 -10.57 15.45 6.38
C GLU A 17 -9.45 14.64 5.75
N ILE A 18 -9.74 14.05 4.59
CA ILE A 18 -8.71 13.51 3.73
C ILE A 18 -8.02 14.76 3.21
N SER A 19 -6.89 15.09 3.82
CA SER A 19 -6.02 16.15 3.33
C SER A 19 -5.63 15.79 1.90
N ARG A 20 -6.32 16.36 0.91
CA ARG A 20 -6.13 16.08 -0.52
C ARG A 20 -4.78 16.52 -1.07
N ASN A 21 -3.92 17.11 -0.22
CA ASN A 21 -2.61 17.67 -0.59
C ASN A 21 -1.48 17.15 0.29
N VAL A 22 -1.54 15.93 0.80
CA VAL A 22 -0.40 15.35 1.52
C VAL A 22 0.64 14.92 0.49
N SER A 23 1.75 15.63 0.47
CA SER A 23 2.92 15.23 -0.32
C SER A 23 3.71 14.20 0.49
N TRP A 24 3.60 12.92 0.16
CA TRP A 24 4.44 11.89 0.72
C TRP A 24 5.59 11.52 -0.22
N LYS A 25 6.74 11.17 0.35
CA LYS A 25 7.93 10.79 -0.40
C LYS A 25 8.22 9.30 -0.18
N PRO A 26 8.26 8.48 -1.25
CA PRO A 26 8.65 7.08 -1.12
C PRO A 26 10.13 6.98 -0.72
N LYS A 27 10.44 6.09 0.22
CA LYS A 27 11.81 5.82 0.66
C LYS A 27 12.25 4.42 0.28
N ILE A 28 11.62 3.41 0.84
CA ILE A 28 12.03 2.01 0.63
C ILE A 28 10.78 1.13 0.49
N PHE A 29 10.80 0.24 -0.49
CA PHE A 29 9.85 -0.85 -0.64
C PHE A 29 10.58 -2.19 -0.60
N THR A 30 10.18 -3.06 0.32
CA THR A 30 10.67 -4.43 0.40
C THR A 30 9.51 -5.40 0.26
N PHE A 31 9.74 -6.52 -0.42
CA PHE A 31 8.71 -7.55 -0.56
C PHE A 31 9.32 -8.92 -0.83
N SER A 32 8.64 -9.95 -0.37
CA SER A 32 9.02 -11.35 -0.57
C SER A 32 7.80 -12.17 -0.92
N ASN A 33 7.96 -13.12 -1.83
CA ASN A 33 6.98 -14.12 -2.22
C ASN A 33 5.67 -13.54 -2.79
N MET A 34 5.77 -12.47 -3.56
CA MET A 34 4.65 -11.84 -4.24
C MET A 34 4.70 -12.07 -5.75
N PHE A 35 3.60 -12.48 -6.36
CA PHE A 35 3.49 -12.78 -7.80
C PHE A 35 4.59 -13.78 -8.26
N SER A 36 5.42 -13.38 -9.24
CA SER A 36 6.55 -14.16 -9.74
C SER A 36 7.84 -13.97 -8.94
N TYR A 37 7.84 -13.08 -7.96
CA TYR A 37 9.02 -12.77 -7.16
C TYR A 37 9.18 -13.74 -5.99
N GLY A 38 10.45 -14.12 -5.70
CA GLY A 38 10.85 -14.87 -4.52
C GLY A 38 11.12 -13.96 -3.32
N GLU A 39 12.11 -14.33 -2.54
CA GLU A 39 12.48 -13.67 -1.29
C GLU A 39 13.36 -12.42 -1.52
N ASP A 40 13.39 -11.52 -0.53
CA ASP A 40 14.36 -10.42 -0.36
C ASP A 40 14.44 -9.40 -1.51
N ASN A 41 13.31 -9.02 -2.09
CA ASN A 41 13.28 -7.95 -3.08
C ASN A 41 13.24 -6.58 -2.38
N LYS A 42 14.05 -5.63 -2.88
CA LYS A 42 14.15 -4.28 -2.33
C LYS A 42 14.25 -3.23 -3.43
N ILE A 43 13.43 -2.19 -3.31
CA ILE A 43 13.51 -0.97 -4.13
C ILE A 43 13.82 0.19 -3.20
N ASN A 44 14.94 0.88 -3.44
CA ASN A 44 15.32 2.07 -2.70
C ASN A 44 15.09 3.31 -3.55
N PHE A 45 13.99 4.03 -3.29
CA PHE A 45 13.61 5.25 -4.00
C PHE A 45 14.50 6.45 -3.65
N GLN A 46 15.14 6.44 -2.48
CA GLN A 46 16.03 7.54 -2.05
C GLN A 46 17.25 7.71 -2.96
N ASN A 47 17.67 6.63 -3.61
CA ASN A 47 18.81 6.61 -4.54
C ASN A 47 18.39 6.89 -6.00
N MET A 48 17.09 7.15 -6.26
CA MET A 48 16.56 7.38 -7.59
C MET A 48 16.40 8.88 -7.83
N ASN A 49 17.10 9.40 -8.83
CA ASN A 49 16.99 10.80 -9.26
C ASN A 49 16.62 10.85 -10.75
N GLY A 50 15.68 11.73 -11.09
CA GLY A 50 15.21 11.87 -12.47
C GLY A 50 14.38 10.68 -12.94
N THR A 51 14.56 10.28 -14.20
CA THR A 51 13.84 9.16 -14.81
C THR A 51 14.60 7.87 -14.63
N VAL A 52 13.96 6.86 -14.05
CA VAL A 52 14.52 5.52 -13.84
C VAL A 52 13.80 4.51 -14.71
N GLY A 53 14.53 3.73 -15.51
CA GLY A 53 13.99 2.68 -16.38
C GLY A 53 14.18 1.29 -15.78
N ILE A 54 13.13 0.44 -15.86
CA ILE A 54 13.19 -0.98 -15.53
C ILE A 54 13.24 -1.79 -16.82
N PHE A 55 14.38 -2.41 -17.11
CA PHE A 55 14.61 -3.19 -18.31
C PHE A 55 14.65 -4.68 -17.97
N ALA A 56 13.79 -5.45 -18.59
CA ALA A 56 13.77 -6.90 -18.48
C ALA A 56 13.03 -7.50 -19.68
N PRO A 57 13.22 -8.78 -20.03
CA PRO A 57 12.45 -9.45 -21.07
C PRO A 57 10.94 -9.38 -20.82
N ASN A 58 10.16 -9.61 -21.88
CA ASN A 58 8.70 -9.73 -21.72
C ASN A 58 8.39 -10.89 -20.77
N HIS A 59 7.33 -10.75 -20.00
CA HIS A 59 6.90 -11.70 -18.95
C HIS A 59 7.86 -11.85 -17.75
N ALA A 60 8.94 -11.08 -17.66
CA ALA A 60 9.85 -11.10 -16.49
C ALA A 60 9.27 -10.48 -15.20
N GLY A 61 8.01 -10.06 -15.22
CA GLY A 61 7.35 -9.54 -14.00
C GLY A 61 7.48 -8.04 -13.76
N LYS A 62 7.92 -7.23 -14.76
CA LYS A 62 8.05 -5.76 -14.59
C LYS A 62 6.81 -5.09 -14.01
N SER A 63 5.63 -5.38 -14.56
CA SER A 63 4.36 -4.83 -14.08
C SER A 63 3.96 -5.35 -12.70
N ALA A 64 4.41 -6.54 -12.32
CA ALA A 64 4.12 -7.13 -11.01
C ALA A 64 4.79 -6.37 -9.86
N ILE A 65 5.86 -5.60 -10.11
CA ILE A 65 6.48 -4.70 -9.12
C ILE A 65 5.48 -3.60 -8.71
N LEU A 66 4.82 -2.98 -9.69
CA LEU A 66 3.81 -1.94 -9.45
C LEU A 66 2.57 -2.50 -8.76
N ASP A 67 2.16 -3.71 -9.15
CA ASP A 67 1.04 -4.41 -8.51
C ASP A 67 1.38 -4.79 -7.06
N ALA A 68 2.60 -5.23 -6.77
CA ALA A 68 3.06 -5.52 -5.41
C ALA A 68 3.08 -4.26 -4.54
N LEU A 69 3.59 -3.14 -5.07
CA LEU A 69 3.57 -1.86 -4.40
C LEU A 69 2.13 -1.39 -4.13
N ALA A 70 1.27 -1.40 -5.15
CA ALA A 70 -0.13 -1.00 -5.03
C ALA A 70 -0.87 -1.87 -4.00
N TYR A 71 -0.62 -3.18 -3.98
CA TYR A 71 -1.19 -4.07 -2.97
C TYR A 71 -0.70 -3.74 -1.56
N CYS A 72 0.59 -3.44 -1.39
CA CYS A 72 1.14 -3.01 -0.10
C CYS A 72 0.45 -1.75 0.41
N LEU A 73 0.23 -0.76 -0.43
CA LEU A 73 -0.39 0.52 -0.07
C LEU A 73 -1.90 0.40 0.18
N PHE A 74 -2.63 -0.25 -0.73
CA PHE A 74 -4.09 -0.13 -0.82
C PHE A 74 -4.86 -1.43 -0.60
N ASP A 75 -4.18 -2.56 -0.31
CA ASP A 75 -4.81 -3.88 -0.17
C ASP A 75 -5.53 -4.36 -1.44
N LYS A 76 -5.15 -3.82 -2.58
CA LYS A 76 -5.61 -4.19 -3.92
C LYS A 76 -4.61 -3.72 -4.98
N CYS A 77 -4.64 -4.34 -6.14
CA CYS A 77 -3.85 -3.93 -7.30
C CYS A 77 -4.68 -4.01 -8.58
N SER A 78 -4.08 -3.73 -9.73
CA SER A 78 -4.78 -3.73 -11.02
C SER A 78 -5.36 -5.11 -11.37
N ARG A 79 -4.71 -6.19 -10.97
CA ARG A 79 -5.05 -7.57 -11.32
C ARG A 79 -6.03 -8.22 -10.35
N THR A 80 -5.92 -7.92 -9.06
CA THR A 80 -6.68 -8.64 -8.03
C THR A 80 -6.80 -7.87 -6.73
N LYS A 81 -7.82 -8.25 -5.93
CA LYS A 81 -7.97 -7.89 -4.52
C LYS A 81 -7.71 -9.08 -3.60
N SER A 82 -7.45 -10.26 -4.18
CA SER A 82 -7.27 -11.51 -3.44
C SER A 82 -5.82 -11.71 -3.05
N ALA A 83 -5.55 -11.86 -1.76
CA ALA A 83 -4.21 -12.16 -1.24
C ALA A 83 -3.66 -13.49 -1.77
N SER A 84 -4.53 -14.46 -2.07
CA SER A 84 -4.11 -15.75 -2.63
C SER A 84 -3.56 -15.64 -4.06
N GLU A 85 -4.03 -14.64 -4.84
CA GLU A 85 -3.54 -14.38 -6.19
C GLU A 85 -2.30 -13.48 -6.21
N VAL A 86 -2.10 -12.69 -5.14
CA VAL A 86 -0.88 -11.90 -4.93
C VAL A 86 0.27 -12.77 -4.48
N MET A 87 -0.01 -13.81 -3.69
CA MET A 87 0.99 -14.76 -3.19
C MET A 87 1.63 -15.54 -4.33
N ASN A 88 2.95 -15.71 -4.28
CA ASN A 88 3.65 -16.58 -5.22
C ASN A 88 3.09 -18.00 -5.11
N THR A 89 2.78 -18.60 -6.26
CA THR A 89 2.11 -19.92 -6.33
C THR A 89 2.88 -21.07 -5.68
N THR A 90 4.21 -20.91 -5.55
CA THR A 90 5.11 -21.91 -4.93
C THR A 90 5.34 -21.69 -3.43
N LYS A 91 4.75 -20.64 -2.87
CA LYS A 91 4.97 -20.22 -1.48
C LYS A 91 3.68 -20.27 -0.67
N SER A 92 3.81 -20.31 0.65
CA SER A 92 2.69 -20.36 1.61
C SER A 92 2.52 -19.06 2.39
N ASP A 93 3.37 -18.08 2.14
CA ASP A 93 3.37 -16.77 2.79
C ASP A 93 3.92 -15.68 1.85
N PHE A 94 3.61 -14.45 2.16
CA PHE A 94 4.31 -13.28 1.64
C PHE A 94 4.41 -12.19 2.69
N ILE A 95 5.35 -11.30 2.51
CA ILE A 95 5.50 -10.07 3.27
C ILE A 95 5.83 -8.92 2.32
N CYS A 96 5.28 -7.74 2.60
CA CYS A 96 5.71 -6.51 1.97
C CYS A 96 5.70 -5.37 2.99
N THR A 97 6.71 -4.48 2.88
CA THR A 97 6.85 -3.31 3.75
C THR A 97 7.18 -2.10 2.91
N PHE A 98 6.44 -1.02 3.13
CA PHE A 98 6.66 0.27 2.47
C PHE A 98 6.96 1.35 3.50
N ASN A 99 8.11 2.01 3.34
CA ASN A 99 8.50 3.18 4.10
C ASN A 99 8.35 4.43 3.25
N PHE A 100 7.72 5.45 3.80
CA PHE A 100 7.53 6.76 3.18
C PHE A 100 7.62 7.86 4.23
N GLU A 101 7.87 9.08 3.79
CA GLU A 101 8.03 10.25 4.63
C GLU A 101 6.92 11.27 4.34
N ILE A 102 6.37 11.86 5.40
CA ILE A 102 5.50 13.04 5.34
C ILE A 102 6.06 14.06 6.35
N ASP A 103 6.37 15.27 5.88
CA ASP A 103 6.85 16.38 6.71
C ASP A 103 8.03 16.00 7.64
N GLY A 104 8.96 15.17 7.14
CA GLY A 104 10.14 14.73 7.87
C GLY A 104 9.90 13.53 8.81
N ILE A 105 8.68 13.05 8.94
CA ILE A 105 8.32 11.89 9.77
C ILE A 105 8.24 10.64 8.92
N ASP A 106 8.85 9.56 9.39
CA ASP A 106 8.84 8.25 8.72
C ASP A 106 7.61 7.43 9.08
N TYR A 107 6.92 6.96 8.05
CA TYR A 107 5.75 6.09 8.14
C TYR A 107 6.04 4.73 7.50
N PHE A 108 5.43 3.69 8.04
CA PHE A 108 5.63 2.32 7.59
C PHE A 108 4.30 1.58 7.47
N ILE A 109 4.11 0.90 6.36
CA ILE A 109 3.01 -0.05 6.15
C ILE A 109 3.64 -1.42 5.94
N GLU A 110 3.24 -2.41 6.72
CA GLU A 110 3.63 -3.80 6.56
C GLU A 110 2.39 -4.67 6.37
N ARG A 111 2.44 -5.58 5.38
CA ARG A 111 1.43 -6.63 5.23
C ARG A 111 2.11 -7.98 5.22
N LYS A 112 1.57 -8.88 6.04
CA LYS A 112 1.99 -10.26 6.13
C LYS A 112 0.82 -11.15 5.78
N ALA A 113 1.01 -12.08 4.87
CA ALA A 113 0.00 -13.08 4.54
C ALA A 113 0.53 -14.48 4.78
N LYS A 114 -0.35 -15.35 5.27
CA LYS A 114 -0.03 -16.74 5.49
C LYS A 114 -1.19 -17.62 5.02
N LYS A 115 -0.87 -18.65 4.27
CA LYS A 115 -1.82 -19.66 3.80
C LYS A 115 -1.95 -20.76 4.84
N SER A 116 -3.17 -21.07 5.25
CA SER A 116 -3.47 -22.19 6.14
C SER A 116 -3.42 -23.53 5.40
N HIS A 117 -3.41 -24.63 6.13
CA HIS A 117 -3.50 -25.98 5.54
C HIS A 117 -4.80 -26.21 4.75
N THR A 118 -5.86 -25.44 5.05
CA THR A 118 -7.14 -25.47 4.32
C THR A 118 -7.14 -24.60 3.06
N GLY A 119 -6.01 -23.94 2.74
CA GLY A 119 -5.89 -23.07 1.57
C GLY A 119 -6.37 -21.63 1.80
N HIS A 120 -6.95 -21.31 2.96
CA HIS A 120 -7.36 -19.96 3.31
C HIS A 120 -6.13 -19.08 3.57
N VAL A 121 -6.11 -17.86 2.97
CA VAL A 121 -5.04 -16.88 3.18
C VAL A 121 -5.50 -15.82 4.16
N ARG A 122 -4.82 -15.74 5.29
CA ARG A 122 -4.98 -14.64 6.24
C ARG A 122 -3.96 -13.54 5.95
N VAL A 123 -4.40 -12.29 6.01
CA VAL A 123 -3.53 -11.11 5.87
C VAL A 123 -3.63 -10.27 7.13
N ASP A 124 -2.49 -10.01 7.74
CA ASP A 124 -2.33 -9.05 8.82
C ASP A 124 -1.70 -7.76 8.24
N VAL A 125 -2.11 -6.60 8.74
CA VAL A 125 -1.58 -5.28 8.38
C VAL A 125 -1.13 -4.56 9.63
N ASP A 126 0.04 -3.94 9.55
CA ASP A 126 0.59 -3.07 10.58
C ASP A 126 0.93 -1.71 9.94
N PHE A 127 0.49 -0.62 10.58
CA PHE A 127 0.73 0.75 10.14
C PHE A 127 1.24 1.56 11.33
N TRP A 128 2.40 2.20 11.17
CA TRP A 128 3.02 2.96 12.26
C TRP A 128 3.87 4.10 11.72
N MET A 129 4.22 5.02 12.60
CA MET A 129 5.22 6.05 12.35
C MET A 129 6.34 5.99 13.38
N ILE A 130 7.45 6.65 13.09
CA ILE A 130 8.52 6.93 14.06
C ILE A 130 8.38 8.38 14.46
N ASP A 131 8.18 8.62 15.76
CA ASP A 131 8.06 9.97 16.28
C ASP A 131 9.42 10.70 16.41
N GLU A 132 9.40 11.95 16.86
CA GLU A 132 10.61 12.77 17.06
C GLU A 132 11.57 12.20 18.10
N ALA A 133 11.09 11.36 19.02
CA ALA A 133 11.91 10.66 20.01
C ALA A 133 12.53 9.36 19.46
N GLY A 134 12.18 8.97 18.23
CA GLY A 134 12.61 7.72 17.61
C GLY A 134 11.78 6.51 18.02
N GLU A 135 10.63 6.71 18.66
CA GLU A 135 9.77 5.64 19.15
C GLU A 135 8.72 5.25 18.13
N LYS A 136 8.41 3.94 18.06
CA LYS A 136 7.35 3.40 17.20
C LYS A 136 5.98 3.75 17.77
N VAL A 137 5.20 4.55 17.03
CA VAL A 137 3.82 4.89 17.35
C VAL A 137 2.88 4.15 16.41
N SER A 138 2.03 3.28 16.95
CA SER A 138 1.05 2.52 16.16
C SER A 138 -0.09 3.42 15.69
N LEU A 139 -0.43 3.29 14.41
CA LEU A 139 -1.56 3.95 13.76
C LEU A 139 -2.63 2.93 13.32
N ASN A 140 -2.59 1.72 13.89
CA ASN A 140 -3.55 0.67 13.62
C ASN A 140 -4.94 1.02 14.15
N GLY A 141 -5.95 0.58 13.43
CA GLY A 141 -7.31 0.47 13.97
C GLY A 141 -7.52 -0.88 14.65
N GLU A 142 -8.66 -1.05 15.30
CA GLU A 142 -9.02 -2.31 16.00
C GLU A 142 -9.07 -3.53 15.08
N GLN A 143 -9.33 -3.31 13.80
CA GLN A 143 -9.40 -4.36 12.77
C GLN A 143 -8.70 -3.88 11.49
N ARG A 144 -8.33 -4.84 10.61
CA ARG A 144 -7.70 -4.57 9.31
C ARG A 144 -8.45 -3.50 8.49
N VAL A 145 -9.77 -3.50 8.51
CA VAL A 145 -10.59 -2.52 7.78
C VAL A 145 -10.33 -1.10 8.27
N TYR A 146 -10.22 -0.91 9.58
CA TYR A 146 -9.95 0.40 10.18
C TYR A 146 -8.49 0.82 9.96
N THR A 147 -7.53 -0.10 10.05
CA THR A 147 -6.13 0.19 9.69
C THR A 147 -6.02 0.62 8.22
N ASN A 148 -6.68 -0.09 7.30
CA ASN A 148 -6.73 0.31 5.89
C ASN A 148 -7.41 1.68 5.67
N ARG A 149 -8.37 2.04 6.51
CA ARG A 149 -8.99 3.38 6.49
C ARG A 149 -7.99 4.44 6.95
N ASN A 150 -7.24 4.17 8.01
CA ASN A 150 -6.19 5.08 8.48
C ASN A 150 -5.13 5.29 7.40
N ILE A 151 -4.61 4.23 6.78
CA ILE A 151 -3.66 4.33 5.66
C ILE A 151 -4.19 5.23 4.54
N ARG A 152 -5.47 5.09 4.16
CA ARG A 152 -6.09 5.96 3.15
C ARG A 152 -6.15 7.43 3.54
N GLY A 153 -6.24 7.74 4.83
CA GLY A 153 -6.18 9.10 5.35
C GLY A 153 -4.84 9.79 5.04
N TYR A 154 -3.75 9.03 4.98
CA TYR A 154 -2.40 9.52 4.68
C TYR A 154 -2.05 9.47 3.20
N LEU A 155 -2.43 8.41 2.49
CA LEU A 155 -2.00 8.16 1.10
C LEU A 155 -3.04 8.54 0.05
N GLY A 156 -4.30 8.75 0.44
CA GLY A 156 -5.42 8.90 -0.48
C GLY A 156 -5.98 7.56 -0.96
N TYR A 157 -6.70 7.59 -2.06
CA TYR A 157 -7.35 6.40 -2.63
C TYR A 157 -6.51 5.77 -3.75
N TYR A 158 -6.68 4.47 -3.93
CA TYR A 158 -6.04 3.72 -5.01
C TYR A 158 -6.34 4.30 -6.40
N GLU A 159 -7.58 4.72 -6.62
CA GLU A 159 -8.03 5.29 -7.89
C GLU A 159 -7.27 6.59 -8.22
N ASP A 160 -7.08 7.46 -7.24
CA ASP A 160 -6.32 8.70 -7.39
C ASP A 160 -4.83 8.39 -7.64
N PHE A 161 -4.27 7.43 -6.91
CA PHE A 161 -2.88 7.00 -7.09
C PHE A 161 -2.62 6.44 -8.50
N VAL A 162 -3.53 5.60 -9.02
CA VAL A 162 -3.42 5.04 -10.37
C VAL A 162 -3.50 6.14 -11.43
N LEU A 163 -4.40 7.11 -11.25
CA LEU A 163 -4.58 8.20 -12.22
C LEU A 163 -3.44 9.22 -12.21
N THR A 164 -2.79 9.43 -11.06
CA THR A 164 -1.79 10.49 -10.89
C THR A 164 -0.35 9.98 -10.89
N ALA A 165 -0.10 8.81 -10.31
CA ALA A 165 1.23 8.27 -10.09
C ALA A 165 1.57 7.06 -10.98
N LEU A 166 0.56 6.32 -11.47
CA LEU A 166 0.74 5.17 -12.35
C LEU A 166 0.06 5.44 -13.69
N SER A 167 0.83 5.54 -14.76
CA SER A 167 0.29 5.42 -16.13
C SER A 167 0.25 3.93 -16.47
N LEU A 168 -0.91 3.31 -16.33
CA LEU A 168 -1.15 1.93 -16.75
C LEU A 168 -1.45 1.93 -18.24
N GLN A 169 -0.71 1.12 -19.01
CA GLN A 169 -1.00 0.84 -20.41
C GLN A 169 -2.14 -0.15 -20.55
#